data_a9dd22112abe0adf74ca4297d5b5d704
#
_entry.id   a9dd22112abe0adf74ca4297d5b5d704
#
_cell.length_a   1.000
_cell.length_b   1.000
_cell.length_c   1.000
_cell.angle_alpha   90.00
_cell.angle_beta   90.00
_cell.angle_gamma   90.00
#
_symmetry.space_group_name_H-M   'P 1'
#
loop_
_entity.id
_entity.type
_entity.pdbx_description
1 polymer ?
#
loop_
_entity_poly.entity_id
_entity_poly.type
_entity_poly.pdbx_seq_one_letter_code
_entity_poly.pdbx_strand_id
1 'polypeptide(L)'
;MKYVNTTDDHPLIVAAVVHYQLVTIHPFEDGNGRTARLLSGYIMDLNGYGFNGIGSLEEYFAYDIDEYYESIQMGLPALYYSGRENPPHPEIWINYFLRMVKLYSGKVCDLQLASEEEDISGSLSFLKGKEKELLLFLMKNYRGEFTPIEISRELSVTNKTIINRLTILVKNGFVIPILVNKRIRSYELSEFTKDHEKQIIKAIS
;
A
#
# COMPACT_ATOMS: atom_id res chain seq x y z
N MET A 1 -10.56 24.90 13.61
CA MET A 1 -11.40 24.68 12.42
C MET A 1 -11.16 25.68 11.28
N LYS A 2 -11.06 27.01 11.54
CA LYS A 2 -10.83 28.00 10.47
C LYS A 2 -9.53 27.71 9.70
N TYR A 3 -8.42 27.46 10.38
CA TYR A 3 -7.12 27.14 9.77
C TYR A 3 -7.22 25.97 8.79
N VAL A 4 -7.77 24.83 9.22
CA VAL A 4 -7.88 23.60 8.39
C VAL A 4 -8.62 23.83 7.07
N ASN A 5 -9.62 24.73 7.08
CA ASN A 5 -10.47 25.00 5.93
C ASN A 5 -9.96 26.11 5.00
N THR A 6 -8.93 26.85 5.40
CA THR A 6 -8.48 28.04 4.68
C THR A 6 -6.97 28.09 4.39
N THR A 7 -6.20 27.11 4.88
CA THR A 7 -4.76 27.08 4.64
C THR A 7 -4.41 26.40 3.33
N ASP A 8 -3.37 26.88 2.69
CA ASP A 8 -2.73 26.24 1.52
C ASP A 8 -1.52 25.36 1.94
N ASP A 9 -1.32 25.15 3.24
CA ASP A 9 -0.23 24.31 3.75
C ASP A 9 -0.40 22.85 3.33
N HIS A 10 0.72 22.15 3.20
CA HIS A 10 0.71 20.74 2.87
C HIS A 10 -0.10 19.92 3.90
N PRO A 11 -0.96 18.97 3.49
CA PRO A 11 -1.85 18.22 4.39
C PRO A 11 -1.16 17.56 5.59
N LEU A 12 0.07 17.07 5.44
CA LEU A 12 0.84 16.51 6.54
C LEU A 12 1.24 17.57 7.59
N ILE A 13 1.49 18.81 7.16
CA ILE A 13 1.74 19.93 8.07
C ILE A 13 0.46 20.29 8.81
N VAL A 14 -0.67 20.33 8.09
CA VAL A 14 -1.99 20.58 8.69
C VAL A 14 -2.29 19.53 9.75
N ALA A 15 -2.06 18.25 9.45
CA ALA A 15 -2.25 17.15 10.39
C ALA A 15 -1.37 17.30 11.64
N ALA A 16 -0.10 17.66 11.48
CA ALA A 16 0.82 17.91 12.59
C ALA A 16 0.36 19.08 13.47
N VAL A 17 -0.05 20.20 12.86
CA VAL A 17 -0.54 21.39 13.58
C VAL A 17 -1.83 21.08 14.34
N VAL A 18 -2.77 20.36 13.72
CA VAL A 18 -4.04 19.98 14.37
C VAL A 18 -3.79 19.05 15.55
N HIS A 19 -2.88 18.08 15.41
CA HIS A 19 -2.47 17.22 16.52
C HIS A 19 -1.97 18.04 17.71
N TYR A 20 -1.00 18.92 17.47
CA TYR A 20 -0.44 19.81 18.50
C TYR A 20 -1.52 20.66 19.15
N GLN A 21 -2.37 21.32 18.36
CA GLN A 21 -3.41 22.21 18.88
C GLN A 21 -4.39 21.46 19.79
N LEU A 22 -4.82 20.27 19.42
CA LEU A 22 -5.75 19.48 20.21
C LEU A 22 -5.13 19.04 21.54
N VAL A 23 -3.88 18.59 21.53
CA VAL A 23 -3.15 18.23 22.76
C VAL A 23 -2.93 19.45 23.65
N THR A 24 -2.69 20.64 23.07
CA THR A 24 -2.48 21.88 23.80
C THR A 24 -3.76 22.44 24.41
N ILE A 25 -4.87 22.47 23.64
CA ILE A 25 -6.18 22.91 24.12
C ILE A 25 -6.69 21.99 25.23
N HIS A 26 -6.39 20.69 25.12
CA HIS A 26 -6.70 19.65 26.08
C HIS A 26 -8.17 19.63 26.51
N PRO A 27 -9.13 19.53 25.56
CA PRO A 27 -10.55 19.77 25.83
C PRO A 27 -11.25 18.66 26.63
N PHE A 28 -10.62 17.49 26.76
CA PHE A 28 -11.21 16.33 27.44
C PHE A 28 -10.47 16.03 28.74
N GLU A 29 -11.16 15.42 29.72
CA GLU A 29 -10.54 14.93 30.95
C GLU A 29 -9.57 13.79 30.66
N ASP A 30 -9.90 12.90 29.68
CA ASP A 30 -9.05 11.81 29.18
C ASP A 30 -9.22 11.66 27.66
N GLY A 31 -8.25 11.04 27.01
CA GLY A 31 -8.32 10.69 25.59
C GLY A 31 -7.85 11.79 24.63
N ASN A 32 -7.30 12.90 25.09
CA ASN A 32 -6.83 14.00 24.23
C ASN A 32 -5.78 13.51 23.20
N GLY A 33 -4.80 12.72 23.62
CA GLY A 33 -3.80 12.13 22.74
C GLY A 33 -4.40 11.18 21.69
N ARG A 34 -5.35 10.34 22.09
CA ARG A 34 -6.08 9.44 21.17
C ARG A 34 -6.87 10.23 20.13
N THR A 35 -7.60 11.26 20.58
CA THR A 35 -8.37 12.13 19.68
C THR A 35 -7.45 12.91 18.74
N ALA A 36 -6.31 13.40 19.21
CA ALA A 36 -5.34 14.10 18.38
C ALA A 36 -4.79 13.20 17.27
N ARG A 37 -4.41 11.97 17.62
CA ARG A 37 -3.94 10.97 16.62
C ARG A 37 -5.02 10.61 15.62
N LEU A 38 -6.25 10.36 16.08
CA LEU A 38 -7.38 10.06 15.21
C LEU A 38 -7.68 11.19 14.23
N LEU A 39 -7.69 12.44 14.72
CA LEU A 39 -8.01 13.59 13.89
C LEU A 39 -6.91 13.89 12.89
N SER A 40 -5.64 13.79 13.27
CA SER A 40 -4.53 13.93 12.33
C SER A 40 -4.53 12.83 11.27
N GLY A 41 -4.80 11.57 11.65
CA GLY A 41 -4.99 10.47 10.71
C GLY A 41 -6.13 10.72 9.73
N TYR A 42 -7.28 11.19 10.21
CA TYR A 42 -8.41 11.52 9.36
C TYR A 42 -8.09 12.63 8.34
N ILE A 43 -7.34 13.67 8.75
CA ILE A 43 -6.88 14.71 7.81
C ILE A 43 -5.97 14.12 6.75
N MET A 44 -5.08 13.20 7.13
CA MET A 44 -4.21 12.50 6.19
C MET A 44 -5.02 11.66 5.21
N ASP A 45 -5.99 10.87 5.68
CA ASP A 45 -6.86 10.04 4.85
C ASP A 45 -7.64 10.86 3.81
N LEU A 46 -8.25 11.97 4.23
CA LEU A 46 -9.00 12.87 3.33
C LEU A 46 -8.15 13.43 2.18
N ASN A 47 -6.84 13.52 2.38
CA ASN A 47 -5.91 14.10 1.41
C ASN A 47 -5.04 13.06 0.68
N GLY A 48 -5.39 11.76 0.78
CA GLY A 48 -4.68 10.69 0.09
C GLY A 48 -3.35 10.27 0.73
N TYR A 49 -3.10 10.69 1.97
CA TYR A 49 -1.93 10.27 2.77
C TYR A 49 -2.28 9.24 3.84
N GLY A 50 -3.47 8.65 3.75
CA GLY A 50 -3.91 7.60 4.65
C GLY A 50 -3.25 6.26 4.37
N PHE A 51 -3.38 5.37 5.33
CA PHE A 51 -2.74 4.04 5.27
C PHE A 51 -3.76 2.92 5.00
N ASN A 52 -4.91 3.23 4.42
CA ASN A 52 -5.97 2.29 4.05
C ASN A 52 -6.40 1.34 5.19
N GLY A 53 -6.35 1.82 6.43
CA GLY A 53 -6.69 1.00 7.61
C GLY A 53 -5.59 0.02 8.06
N ILE A 54 -4.40 0.06 7.46
CA ILE A 54 -3.27 -0.78 7.84
C ILE A 54 -2.57 -0.14 9.06
N GLY A 55 -3.12 -0.37 10.27
CA GLY A 55 -2.54 0.12 11.51
C GLY A 55 -2.75 1.63 11.77
N SER A 56 -1.97 2.17 12.69
CA SER A 56 -2.02 3.60 13.06
C SER A 56 -0.65 4.13 13.45
N LEU A 57 -0.49 5.46 13.39
CA LEU A 57 0.72 6.15 13.88
C LEU A 57 0.92 5.96 15.41
N GLU A 58 -0.07 5.46 16.13
CA GLU A 58 -0.02 5.30 17.59
C GLU A 58 1.13 4.42 18.05
N GLU A 59 1.41 3.34 17.33
CA GLU A 59 2.52 2.44 17.60
C GLU A 59 3.87 3.17 17.59
N TYR A 60 4.06 4.12 16.68
CA TYR A 60 5.30 4.88 16.53
C TYR A 60 5.44 5.98 17.58
N PHE A 61 4.35 6.64 17.96
CA PHE A 61 4.36 7.59 19.06
C PHE A 61 4.56 6.92 20.42
N ALA A 62 4.15 5.66 20.57
CA ALA A 62 4.33 4.89 21.78
C ALA A 62 5.73 4.26 21.92
N TYR A 63 6.48 4.14 20.82
CA TYR A 63 7.81 3.50 20.82
C TYR A 63 8.82 4.28 21.65
N ASP A 64 8.80 5.62 21.54
CA ASP A 64 9.59 6.53 22.37
C ASP A 64 8.69 7.66 22.85
N ILE A 65 8.05 7.42 23.99
CA ILE A 65 7.08 8.35 24.55
C ILE A 65 7.75 9.62 25.09
N ASP A 66 9.00 9.52 25.51
CA ASP A 66 9.77 10.66 26.01
C ASP A 66 10.12 11.60 24.86
N GLU A 67 10.59 11.07 23.72
CA GLU A 67 10.85 11.85 22.53
C GLU A 67 9.55 12.52 21.99
N TYR A 68 8.42 11.82 22.06
CA TYR A 68 7.13 12.41 21.70
C TYR A 68 6.82 13.63 22.56
N TYR A 69 6.93 13.53 23.90
CA TYR A 69 6.66 14.64 24.80
C TYR A 69 7.65 15.79 24.64
N GLU A 70 8.94 15.50 24.49
CA GLU A 70 9.95 16.52 24.21
C GLU A 70 9.67 17.26 22.90
N SER A 71 9.32 16.54 21.86
CA SER A 71 9.01 17.14 20.56
C SER A 71 7.79 18.03 20.59
N ILE A 72 6.73 17.64 21.32
CA ILE A 72 5.50 18.43 21.42
C ILE A 72 5.66 19.67 22.30
N GLN A 73 6.67 19.70 23.18
CA GLN A 73 7.01 20.88 23.97
C GLN A 73 7.69 21.98 23.15
N MET A 74 8.31 21.63 22.02
CA MET A 74 8.94 22.59 21.09
C MET A 74 9.91 23.57 21.79
N GLY A 75 10.69 23.08 22.75
CA GLY A 75 11.64 23.87 23.53
C GLY A 75 11.04 24.63 24.71
N LEU A 76 9.75 24.49 25.00
CA LEU A 76 9.13 25.05 26.18
C LEU A 76 9.39 24.16 27.41
N PRO A 77 9.56 24.72 28.62
CA PRO A 77 9.59 23.97 29.85
C PRO A 77 8.31 23.17 30.09
N ALA A 78 8.40 21.97 30.68
CA ALA A 78 7.29 21.02 30.83
C ALA A 78 6.05 21.60 31.52
N LEU A 79 6.22 22.54 32.45
CA LEU A 79 5.12 23.19 33.19
C LEU A 79 4.75 24.58 32.65
N TYR A 80 5.26 24.95 31.48
CA TYR A 80 5.04 26.30 30.95
C TYR A 80 3.85 26.33 30.00
N TYR A 81 2.77 26.92 30.45
CA TYR A 81 1.54 27.06 29.64
C TYR A 81 1.53 28.32 28.76
N SER A 82 2.18 29.40 29.20
CA SER A 82 2.33 30.61 28.41
C SER A 82 3.34 30.38 27.28
N GLY A 83 2.99 30.62 26.06
CA GLY A 83 3.86 30.39 24.89
C GLY A 83 3.48 29.20 24.06
N ARG A 84 2.56 28.31 24.51
CA ARG A 84 2.02 27.22 23.71
C ARG A 84 1.25 27.70 22.47
N GLU A 85 0.75 28.91 22.50
CA GLU A 85 0.11 29.56 21.35
C GLU A 85 1.12 29.97 20.27
N ASN A 86 2.36 30.25 20.68
CA ASN A 86 3.45 30.61 19.78
C ASN A 86 4.77 29.96 20.26
N PRO A 87 4.95 28.66 20.10
CA PRO A 87 6.13 27.94 20.58
C PRO A 87 7.39 28.45 19.89
N PRO A 88 8.55 28.48 20.59
CA PRO A 88 9.79 29.01 20.03
C PRO A 88 10.35 28.18 18.88
N HIS A 89 10.11 26.87 18.85
CA HIS A 89 10.70 25.93 17.92
C HIS A 89 9.67 24.97 17.30
N PRO A 90 8.67 25.47 16.53
CA PRO A 90 7.61 24.63 15.95
C PRO A 90 8.15 23.57 14.98
N GLU A 91 9.33 23.79 14.40
CA GLU A 91 10.01 22.85 13.53
C GLU A 91 10.36 21.53 14.23
N ILE A 92 10.58 21.53 15.56
CA ILE A 92 10.89 20.32 16.32
C ILE A 92 9.74 19.32 16.24
N TRP A 93 8.51 19.78 16.54
CA TRP A 93 7.33 18.95 16.46
C TRP A 93 7.00 18.52 15.03
N ILE A 94 7.03 19.45 14.08
CA ILE A 94 6.70 19.15 12.69
C ILE A 94 7.67 18.11 12.11
N ASN A 95 8.97 18.27 12.36
CA ASN A 95 9.98 17.30 11.91
C ASN A 95 9.79 15.92 12.56
N TYR A 96 9.50 15.87 13.86
CA TYR A 96 9.18 14.63 14.54
C TYR A 96 7.97 13.95 13.91
N PHE A 97 6.86 14.66 13.73
CA PHE A 97 5.63 14.14 13.15
C PHE A 97 5.87 13.57 11.73
N LEU A 98 6.53 14.34 10.87
CA LEU A 98 6.86 13.91 9.51
C LEU A 98 7.79 12.69 9.50
N ARG A 99 8.74 12.59 10.44
CA ARG A 99 9.59 11.42 10.60
C ARG A 99 8.78 10.18 10.98
N MET A 100 7.82 10.30 11.90
CA MET A 100 6.93 9.19 12.26
C MET A 100 6.07 8.74 11.09
N VAL A 101 5.49 9.67 10.33
CA VAL A 101 4.74 9.36 9.09
C VAL A 101 5.62 8.62 8.09
N LYS A 102 6.86 9.07 7.88
CA LYS A 102 7.81 8.43 6.96
C LYS A 102 8.18 7.00 7.39
N LEU A 103 8.46 6.79 8.66
CA LEU A 103 8.79 5.46 9.19
C LEU A 103 7.61 4.51 9.05
N TYR A 104 6.41 4.99 9.36
CA TYR A 104 5.21 4.19 9.26
C TYR A 104 4.84 3.86 7.81
N SER A 105 4.94 4.82 6.89
CA SER A 105 4.70 4.57 5.46
C SER A 105 5.67 3.52 4.89
N GLY A 106 6.93 3.51 5.33
CA GLY A 106 7.88 2.47 4.98
C GLY A 106 7.41 1.08 5.42
N LYS A 107 6.99 0.93 6.68
CA LYS A 107 6.46 -0.35 7.19
C LYS A 107 5.20 -0.81 6.44
N VAL A 108 4.28 0.11 6.15
CA VAL A 108 3.06 -0.22 5.37
C VAL A 108 3.42 -0.72 3.98
N CYS A 109 4.37 -0.06 3.32
CA CYS A 109 4.87 -0.49 2.01
C CYS A 109 5.48 -1.90 2.07
N ASP A 110 6.33 -2.17 3.08
CA ASP A 110 6.93 -3.50 3.27
C ASP A 110 5.89 -4.58 3.53
N LEU A 111 4.84 -4.29 4.31
CA LEU A 111 3.73 -5.21 4.57
C LEU A 111 2.91 -5.48 3.31
N GLN A 112 2.65 -4.47 2.48
CA GLN A 112 1.96 -4.65 1.21
C GLN A 112 2.76 -5.53 0.26
N LEU A 113 4.06 -5.27 0.11
CA LEU A 113 4.95 -6.08 -0.72
C LEU A 113 5.02 -7.53 -0.24
N ALA A 114 5.10 -7.77 1.07
CA ALA A 114 5.09 -9.11 1.64
C ALA A 114 3.75 -9.83 1.38
N SER A 115 2.62 -9.15 1.52
CA SER A 115 1.29 -9.69 1.22
C SER A 115 1.15 -10.05 -0.26
N GLU A 116 1.62 -9.20 -1.17
CA GLU A 116 1.61 -9.48 -2.61
C GLU A 116 2.50 -10.68 -2.97
N GLU A 117 3.68 -10.80 -2.35
CA GLU A 117 4.56 -11.96 -2.55
C GLU A 117 3.91 -13.27 -2.05
N GLU A 118 3.19 -13.24 -0.93
CA GLU A 118 2.46 -14.39 -0.38
C GLU A 118 1.29 -14.80 -1.29
N ASP A 119 0.51 -13.86 -1.79
CA ASP A 119 -0.60 -14.10 -2.72
C ASP A 119 -0.11 -14.70 -4.04
N ILE A 120 0.99 -14.18 -4.60
CA ILE A 120 1.61 -14.71 -5.81
C ILE A 120 2.12 -16.15 -5.56
N SER A 121 2.83 -16.36 -4.46
CA SER A 121 3.35 -17.70 -4.10
C SER A 121 2.22 -18.70 -3.89
N GLY A 122 1.14 -18.29 -3.22
CA GLY A 122 -0.08 -19.08 -3.04
C GLY A 122 -0.69 -19.48 -4.38
N SER A 123 -0.90 -18.53 -5.27
CA SER A 123 -1.46 -18.77 -6.60
C SER A 123 -0.57 -19.70 -7.46
N LEU A 124 0.74 -19.52 -7.40
CA LEU A 124 1.71 -20.35 -8.12
C LEU A 124 1.83 -21.77 -7.55
N SER A 125 1.48 -22.01 -6.30
CA SER A 125 1.54 -23.34 -5.66
C SER A 125 0.58 -24.34 -6.31
N PHE A 126 -0.52 -23.87 -6.91
CA PHE A 126 -1.49 -24.70 -7.64
C PHE A 126 -1.04 -25.08 -9.05
N LEU A 127 0.02 -24.46 -9.56
CA LEU A 127 0.57 -24.76 -10.89
C LEU A 127 1.67 -25.81 -10.80
N LYS A 128 1.59 -26.82 -11.67
CA LYS A 128 2.67 -27.81 -11.87
C LYS A 128 3.76 -27.23 -12.77
N GLY A 129 4.91 -27.91 -12.87
CA GLY A 129 6.05 -27.43 -13.66
C GLY A 129 5.70 -27.06 -15.10
N LYS A 130 4.85 -27.86 -15.76
CA LYS A 130 4.45 -27.60 -17.15
C LYS A 130 3.52 -26.40 -17.35
N GLU A 131 2.70 -26.07 -16.37
CA GLU A 131 1.88 -24.86 -16.37
C GLU A 131 2.74 -23.61 -16.06
N LYS A 132 3.71 -23.73 -15.15
CA LYS A 132 4.70 -22.69 -14.87
C LYS A 132 5.57 -22.38 -16.09
N GLU A 133 6.08 -23.41 -16.77
CA GLU A 133 6.82 -23.24 -18.03
C GLU A 133 5.98 -22.53 -19.09
N LEU A 134 4.71 -22.91 -19.24
CA LEU A 134 3.80 -22.23 -20.17
C LEU A 134 3.55 -20.78 -19.79
N LEU A 135 3.32 -20.48 -18.51
CA LEU A 135 3.12 -19.14 -18.03
C LEU A 135 4.33 -18.24 -18.32
N LEU A 136 5.55 -18.71 -18.01
CA LEU A 136 6.79 -18.00 -18.33
C LEU A 136 6.95 -17.76 -19.84
N PHE A 137 6.62 -18.76 -20.65
CA PHE A 137 6.67 -18.65 -22.10
C PHE A 137 5.70 -17.57 -22.61
N LEU A 138 4.46 -17.54 -22.11
CA LEU A 138 3.45 -16.55 -22.48
C LEU A 138 3.88 -15.15 -22.08
N MET A 139 4.36 -14.95 -20.86
CA MET A 139 4.84 -13.65 -20.36
C MET A 139 6.01 -13.11 -21.21
N LYS A 140 6.88 -13.98 -21.69
CA LYS A 140 8.05 -13.58 -22.48
C LYS A 140 7.69 -13.22 -23.94
N ASN A 141 6.74 -13.92 -24.54
CA ASN A 141 6.51 -13.88 -25.99
C ASN A 141 5.23 -13.14 -26.41
N TYR A 142 4.27 -12.96 -25.51
CA TYR A 142 2.96 -12.38 -25.82
C TYR A 142 2.66 -11.17 -24.95
N ARG A 143 2.33 -10.04 -25.61
CA ARG A 143 1.89 -8.79 -24.94
C ARG A 143 0.41 -8.48 -25.19
N GLY A 144 -0.24 -9.26 -26.04
CA GLY A 144 -1.64 -9.12 -26.42
C GLY A 144 -2.33 -10.48 -26.48
N GLU A 145 -3.35 -10.56 -27.35
CA GLU A 145 -4.12 -11.79 -27.56
C GLU A 145 -3.26 -12.90 -28.20
N PHE A 146 -3.51 -14.13 -27.80
CA PHE A 146 -2.90 -15.32 -28.39
C PHE A 146 -3.92 -16.48 -28.49
N THR A 147 -3.65 -17.42 -29.36
CA THR A 147 -4.50 -18.59 -29.55
C THR A 147 -3.78 -19.89 -29.18
N PRO A 148 -4.52 -20.92 -28.72
CA PRO A 148 -3.91 -22.22 -28.41
C PRO A 148 -3.18 -22.86 -29.59
N ILE A 149 -3.61 -22.56 -30.83
CA ILE A 149 -3.01 -23.08 -32.05
C ILE A 149 -1.62 -22.50 -32.30
N GLU A 150 -1.47 -21.19 -32.10
CA GLU A 150 -0.17 -20.49 -32.20
C GLU A 150 0.82 -21.11 -31.22
N ILE A 151 0.45 -21.16 -29.94
CA ILE A 151 1.30 -21.72 -28.88
C ILE A 151 1.65 -23.20 -29.17
N SER A 152 0.68 -24.00 -29.66
CA SER A 152 0.89 -25.39 -29.95
C SER A 152 1.96 -25.59 -31.04
N ARG A 153 2.00 -24.73 -32.03
CA ARG A 153 3.02 -24.73 -33.10
C ARG A 153 4.40 -24.33 -32.56
N GLU A 154 4.48 -23.30 -31.78
CA GLU A 154 5.74 -22.79 -31.23
C GLU A 154 6.38 -23.78 -30.25
N LEU A 155 5.57 -24.39 -29.39
CA LEU A 155 6.06 -25.35 -28.38
C LEU A 155 6.13 -26.81 -28.87
N SER A 156 5.70 -27.09 -30.11
CA SER A 156 5.61 -28.46 -30.66
C SER A 156 4.80 -29.41 -29.76
N VAL A 157 3.71 -28.90 -29.17
CA VAL A 157 2.81 -29.63 -28.25
C VAL A 157 1.41 -29.66 -28.86
N THR A 158 0.62 -30.71 -28.58
CA THR A 158 -0.74 -30.81 -29.15
C THR A 158 -1.64 -29.66 -28.64
N ASN A 159 -2.53 -29.16 -29.52
CA ASN A 159 -3.50 -28.14 -29.20
C ASN A 159 -4.35 -28.49 -27.97
N LYS A 160 -4.76 -29.75 -27.83
CA LYS A 160 -5.52 -30.24 -26.65
C LYS A 160 -4.74 -30.06 -25.35
N THR A 161 -3.43 -30.32 -25.37
CA THR A 161 -2.55 -30.16 -24.20
C THR A 161 -2.45 -28.66 -23.81
N ILE A 162 -2.30 -27.78 -24.80
CA ILE A 162 -2.26 -26.33 -24.54
C ILE A 162 -3.58 -25.84 -23.96
N ILE A 163 -4.73 -26.24 -24.52
CA ILE A 163 -6.04 -25.86 -23.98
C ILE A 163 -6.19 -26.30 -22.52
N ASN A 164 -5.80 -27.54 -22.20
CA ASN A 164 -5.87 -28.04 -20.82
C ASN A 164 -5.02 -27.20 -19.85
N ARG A 165 -3.80 -26.85 -20.25
CA ARG A 165 -2.92 -25.99 -19.42
C ARG A 165 -3.45 -24.57 -19.31
N LEU A 166 -3.94 -23.98 -20.40
CA LEU A 166 -4.58 -22.66 -20.37
C LEU A 166 -5.81 -22.64 -19.46
N THR A 167 -6.61 -23.72 -19.44
CA THR A 167 -7.74 -23.83 -18.52
C THR A 167 -7.31 -23.76 -17.07
N ILE A 168 -6.15 -24.36 -16.71
CA ILE A 168 -5.58 -24.27 -15.36
C ILE A 168 -5.10 -22.85 -15.08
N LEU A 169 -4.43 -22.19 -16.02
CA LEU A 169 -3.98 -20.80 -15.87
C LEU A 169 -5.16 -19.81 -15.72
N VAL A 170 -6.25 -20.04 -16.47
CA VAL A 170 -7.50 -19.26 -16.36
C VAL A 170 -8.13 -19.46 -14.98
N LYS A 171 -8.22 -20.72 -14.51
CA LYS A 171 -8.79 -21.02 -13.18
C LYS A 171 -8.03 -20.34 -12.04
N ASN A 172 -6.72 -20.17 -12.19
CA ASN A 172 -5.87 -19.53 -11.19
C ASN A 172 -5.60 -18.04 -11.48
N GLY A 173 -6.33 -17.43 -12.40
CA GLY A 173 -6.33 -15.98 -12.62
C GLY A 173 -5.14 -15.41 -13.39
N PHE A 174 -4.24 -16.24 -13.95
CA PHE A 174 -3.08 -15.76 -14.70
C PHE A 174 -3.40 -15.39 -16.16
N VAL A 175 -4.43 -15.98 -16.72
CA VAL A 175 -4.85 -15.81 -18.11
C VAL A 175 -6.36 -15.59 -18.15
N ILE A 176 -6.83 -14.74 -19.04
CA ILE A 176 -8.26 -14.50 -19.27
C ILE A 176 -8.66 -14.94 -20.68
N PRO A 177 -9.82 -15.62 -20.83
CA PRO A 177 -10.35 -15.97 -22.15
C PRO A 177 -11.09 -14.81 -22.77
N ILE A 178 -10.87 -14.56 -24.05
CA ILE A 178 -11.60 -13.56 -24.84
C ILE A 178 -12.72 -14.27 -25.60
N LEU A 179 -13.96 -13.84 -25.32
CA LEU A 179 -15.15 -14.46 -25.85
C LEU A 179 -15.73 -13.68 -27.02
N VAL A 180 -16.04 -14.38 -28.11
CA VAL A 180 -16.83 -13.84 -29.23
C VAL A 180 -18.01 -14.78 -29.46
N ASN A 181 -19.23 -14.23 -29.45
CA ASN A 181 -20.46 -15.02 -29.61
C ASN A 181 -20.55 -16.22 -28.64
N LYS A 182 -20.21 -15.99 -27.35
CA LYS A 182 -20.17 -17.03 -26.29
C LYS A 182 -19.16 -18.17 -26.51
N ARG A 183 -18.25 -18.04 -27.46
CA ARG A 183 -17.14 -19.00 -27.69
C ARG A 183 -15.82 -18.34 -27.42
N ILE A 184 -14.88 -19.07 -26.82
CA ILE A 184 -13.52 -18.57 -26.62
C ILE A 184 -12.87 -18.45 -28.01
N ARG A 185 -12.45 -17.24 -28.35
CA ARG A 185 -11.72 -16.93 -29.57
C ARG A 185 -10.21 -16.96 -29.35
N SER A 186 -9.76 -16.33 -28.29
CA SER A 186 -8.36 -16.13 -27.95
C SER A 186 -8.21 -16.00 -26.43
N TYR A 187 -7.01 -15.85 -25.97
CA TYR A 187 -6.66 -15.62 -24.57
C TYR A 187 -5.70 -14.44 -24.47
N GLU A 188 -5.62 -13.81 -23.31
CA GLU A 188 -4.56 -12.87 -22.98
C GLU A 188 -4.10 -13.02 -21.52
N LEU A 189 -2.93 -12.49 -21.18
CA LEU A 189 -2.48 -12.40 -19.81
C LEU A 189 -3.41 -11.48 -19.00
N SER A 190 -3.79 -11.89 -17.79
CA SER A 190 -4.58 -11.06 -16.90
C SER A 190 -3.81 -9.79 -16.50
N GLU A 191 -4.52 -8.75 -16.05
CA GLU A 191 -3.88 -7.55 -15.49
C GLU A 191 -3.01 -7.93 -14.29
N PHE A 192 -3.50 -8.79 -13.40
CA PHE A 192 -2.71 -9.33 -12.30
C PHE A 192 -1.35 -9.87 -12.77
N THR A 193 -1.32 -10.68 -13.83
CA THR A 193 -0.08 -11.25 -14.36
C THR A 193 0.83 -10.19 -14.98
N LYS A 194 0.25 -9.20 -15.66
CA LYS A 194 1.01 -8.09 -16.28
C LYS A 194 1.66 -7.20 -15.21
N ASP A 195 0.92 -6.86 -14.17
CA ASP A 195 1.37 -5.97 -13.09
C ASP A 195 2.45 -6.63 -12.22
N HIS A 196 2.35 -7.96 -12.01
CA HIS A 196 3.26 -8.72 -11.15
C HIS A 196 4.29 -9.58 -11.94
N GLU A 197 4.55 -9.25 -13.21
CA GLU A 197 5.42 -10.04 -14.10
C GLU A 197 6.78 -10.36 -13.45
N LYS A 198 7.44 -9.37 -12.87
CA LYS A 198 8.78 -9.54 -12.26
C LYS A 198 8.76 -10.46 -11.04
N GLN A 199 7.75 -10.33 -10.19
CA GLN A 199 7.60 -11.15 -8.97
C GLN A 199 7.28 -12.60 -9.35
N ILE A 200 6.40 -12.83 -10.34
CA ILE A 200 6.04 -14.16 -10.85
C ILE A 200 7.26 -14.85 -11.45
N ILE A 201 8.05 -14.15 -12.26
CA ILE A 201 9.29 -14.71 -12.84
C ILE A 201 10.25 -15.11 -11.72
N LYS A 202 10.49 -14.23 -10.73
CA LYS A 202 11.36 -14.51 -9.57
C LYS A 202 10.90 -15.75 -8.78
N ALA A 203 9.59 -15.93 -8.61
CA ALA A 203 9.03 -17.04 -7.84
C ALA A 203 9.00 -18.38 -8.59
N ILE A 204 9.06 -18.37 -9.93
CA ILE A 204 9.08 -19.60 -10.75
C ILE A 204 10.52 -20.03 -11.05
N SER A 205 11.47 -19.09 -11.14
CA SER A 205 12.89 -19.34 -11.45
C SER A 205 13.62 -20.00 -10.31
#